data_f429406181ee9ff58b49cf0ce30181a9
#
_entry.id   f429406181ee9ff58b49cf0ce30181a9
#
_cell.length_a   1.000
_cell.length_b   1.000
_cell.length_c   1.000
_cell.angle_alpha   90.00
_cell.angle_beta   90.00
_cell.angle_gamma   90.00
#
_symmetry.space_group_name_H-M   'P 1'
#
loop_
_entity.id
_entity.type
_entity.pdbx_description
1 polymer ?
#
loop_
_entity_poly.entity_id
_entity_poly.type
_entity_poly.pdbx_seq_one_letter_code
_entity_poly.pdbx_strand_id
1 'polypeptide(L)'
;VFDSKCRFGGVVVRGKIRNKLQHCCASMIKQRTLKQPIKASGVGLHCGDRVTLNLRPAPVDTGIVFRRVDLPQVPEFKVAPDLVNDTRLSSTLVKDDVRVATIEHLMSALAGLGIDNVFIDIDAQETPIMDGSAATFIFLLQQAGIVEQDAAKKFVRVKKTVEVKEGDKWVKLEPHNGYKVSLTIEFKHPAFRKEHQSVSIDFAHTSFTREISRARTFGFMHEVEMMREMGLGRGGSFDNAIVLDEYRVLNNDGLRYEDEFVRHKVLDAIGDLYILGYPLIGAFSGFKSGHAMNNKLLRALLADQDAWEWVTFERPEQAPSSFHQLQPLAV
;
A
#
# COMPACT_ATOMS: atom_id res chain seq x y z
N VAL A 1 10.30 -1.88 -59.90
CA VAL A 1 11.24 -2.24 -60.95
C VAL A 1 12.29 -1.13 -61.03
N PHE A 2 13.40 -1.29 -60.37
CA PHE A 2 14.67 -0.69 -60.76
C PHE A 2 15.82 -1.55 -60.25
N ASP A 3 16.41 -2.21 -61.19
CA ASP A 3 17.62 -3.03 -61.05
C ASP A 3 18.85 -2.08 -61.19
N SER A 4 19.72 -1.99 -60.24
CA SER A 4 21.03 -1.35 -60.38
C SER A 4 22.13 -2.33 -59.97
N LYS A 5 22.67 -3.00 -61.01
CA LYS A 5 23.89 -3.79 -60.93
C LYS A 5 25.10 -2.86 -60.85
N CYS A 6 25.85 -2.84 -59.76
CA CYS A 6 27.25 -2.45 -59.74
C CYS A 6 28.14 -3.70 -59.73
N ARG A 7 28.90 -3.91 -60.81
CA ARG A 7 29.99 -4.91 -60.93
C ARG A 7 31.30 -4.29 -60.42
N PHE A 8 31.90 -4.98 -59.44
CA PHE A 8 33.36 -5.02 -59.27
C PHE A 8 33.74 -6.39 -58.66
N GLY A 9 34.62 -7.10 -59.38
CA GLY A 9 35.52 -8.19 -58.88
C GLY A 9 34.89 -9.34 -58.14
N GLY A 10 34.57 -10.38 -58.86
CA GLY A 10 34.33 -11.78 -58.52
C GLY A 10 34.55 -12.24 -57.08
N VAL A 11 33.50 -12.30 -56.29
CA VAL A 11 33.10 -13.33 -55.34
C VAL A 11 31.66 -13.05 -54.95
N VAL A 12 30.76 -13.98 -55.27
CA VAL A 12 29.34 -13.90 -54.84
C VAL A 12 29.21 -14.46 -53.43
N VAL A 13 29.22 -13.59 -52.43
CA VAL A 13 28.80 -13.97 -51.07
C VAL A 13 27.31 -13.64 -50.93
N ARG A 14 26.45 -14.66 -51.00
CA ARG A 14 25.06 -14.55 -50.61
C ARG A 14 24.95 -14.39 -49.10
N GLY A 15 25.12 -13.13 -48.62
CA GLY A 15 24.76 -12.77 -47.24
C GLY A 15 23.26 -12.50 -47.16
N LYS A 16 22.49 -13.41 -46.54
CA LYS A 16 21.15 -13.07 -46.06
C LYS A 16 21.30 -11.98 -45.00
N ILE A 17 21.09 -10.73 -45.37
CA ILE A 17 20.84 -9.63 -44.43
C ILE A 17 19.48 -9.95 -43.81
N ARG A 18 19.50 -10.69 -42.69
CA ARG A 18 18.37 -10.70 -41.77
C ARG A 18 18.29 -9.30 -41.19
N ASN A 19 17.36 -8.49 -41.71
CA ASN A 19 16.86 -7.33 -41.00
C ASN A 19 16.34 -7.81 -39.65
N LYS A 20 17.21 -7.75 -38.63
CA LYS A 20 16.78 -7.66 -37.23
C LYS A 20 16.18 -6.26 -37.06
N LEU A 21 14.96 -6.05 -37.53
CA LEU A 21 14.03 -5.17 -36.86
C LEU A 21 13.82 -5.78 -35.49
N GLN A 22 14.74 -5.50 -34.55
CA GLN A 22 14.41 -5.53 -33.14
C GLN A 22 13.27 -4.53 -33.00
N HIS A 23 12.05 -5.04 -33.00
CA HIS A 23 10.94 -4.35 -32.36
C HIS A 23 11.43 -4.12 -30.94
N CYS A 24 11.87 -2.90 -30.65
CA CYS A 24 11.90 -2.37 -29.31
C CYS A 24 10.43 -2.42 -28.88
N CYS A 25 9.97 -3.56 -28.36
CA CYS A 25 8.69 -3.61 -27.64
C CYS A 25 8.86 -2.62 -26.49
N ALA A 26 8.33 -1.42 -26.67
CA ALA A 26 8.18 -0.50 -25.58
C ALA A 26 7.41 -1.25 -24.49
N SER A 27 8.09 -1.61 -23.43
CA SER A 27 7.46 -2.39 -22.36
C SER A 27 6.63 -1.43 -21.51
N MET A 28 5.31 -1.46 -21.73
CA MET A 28 4.36 -0.73 -20.86
C MET A 28 4.62 -1.06 -19.38
N ILE A 29 4.26 -0.18 -18.47
CA ILE A 29 4.22 -0.53 -17.06
C ILE A 29 3.10 -1.53 -16.86
N LYS A 30 3.46 -2.73 -16.42
CA LYS A 30 2.56 -3.87 -16.30
C LYS A 30 1.97 -3.99 -14.90
N GLN A 31 0.79 -4.58 -14.83
CA GLN A 31 0.20 -5.05 -13.58
C GLN A 31 1.09 -6.12 -12.95
N ARG A 32 0.98 -6.28 -11.63
CA ARG A 32 1.77 -7.22 -10.84
C ARG A 32 0.90 -8.09 -9.95
N THR A 33 1.32 -9.34 -9.81
CA THR A 33 0.76 -10.31 -8.88
C THR A 33 1.88 -11.13 -8.23
N LEU A 34 1.53 -12.03 -7.32
CA LEU A 34 2.49 -12.96 -6.71
C LEU A 34 2.89 -14.07 -7.70
N LYS A 35 4.11 -14.58 -7.59
CA LYS A 35 4.58 -15.71 -8.36
C LYS A 35 4.00 -17.03 -7.83
N GLN A 36 3.91 -17.16 -6.50
CA GLN A 36 3.40 -18.34 -5.82
C GLN A 36 2.62 -17.96 -4.55
N PRO A 37 1.73 -18.84 -4.06
CA PRO A 37 1.06 -18.61 -2.79
C PRO A 37 2.03 -18.57 -1.62
N ILE A 38 1.70 -17.79 -0.59
CA ILE A 38 2.41 -17.77 0.68
C ILE A 38 1.43 -17.68 1.85
N LYS A 39 1.71 -18.42 2.92
CA LYS A 39 0.90 -18.44 4.13
C LYS A 39 1.66 -17.86 5.31
N ALA A 40 0.93 -17.20 6.19
CA ALA A 40 1.41 -16.76 7.49
C ALA A 40 0.31 -16.93 8.53
N SER A 41 0.70 -17.09 9.78
CA SER A 41 -0.22 -17.08 10.91
C SER A 41 0.23 -16.07 11.94
N GLY A 42 -0.73 -15.45 12.62
CA GLY A 42 -0.49 -14.46 13.65
C GLY A 42 -1.72 -14.32 14.52
N VAL A 43 -1.84 -13.19 15.20
CA VAL A 43 -3.00 -12.83 16.03
C VAL A 43 -3.60 -11.52 15.54
N GLY A 44 -4.92 -11.38 15.60
CA GLY A 44 -5.58 -10.09 15.37
C GLY A 44 -5.30 -9.14 16.54
N LEU A 45 -4.98 -7.88 16.24
CA LEU A 45 -4.64 -6.89 17.28
C LEU A 45 -5.78 -6.64 18.25
N HIS A 46 -7.01 -6.52 17.71
CA HIS A 46 -8.18 -6.17 18.51
C HIS A 46 -8.93 -7.41 18.99
N CYS A 47 -9.19 -8.40 18.14
CA CYS A 47 -9.91 -9.62 18.54
C CYS A 47 -9.07 -10.56 19.41
N GLY A 48 -7.73 -10.59 19.22
CA GLY A 48 -6.83 -11.54 19.89
C GLY A 48 -6.91 -12.96 19.35
N ASP A 49 -7.72 -13.21 18.32
CA ASP A 49 -7.89 -14.52 17.73
C ASP A 49 -6.67 -14.90 16.88
N ARG A 50 -6.38 -16.19 16.81
CA ARG A 50 -5.39 -16.70 15.87
C ARG A 50 -5.95 -16.60 14.45
N VAL A 51 -5.14 -16.09 13.55
CA VAL A 51 -5.48 -15.83 12.16
C VAL A 51 -4.49 -16.50 11.24
N THR A 52 -4.97 -17.19 10.22
CA THR A 52 -4.17 -17.66 9.09
C THR A 52 -4.48 -16.81 7.85
N LEU A 53 -3.44 -16.25 7.28
CA LEU A 53 -3.47 -15.48 6.06
C LEU A 53 -2.83 -16.29 4.94
N ASN A 54 -3.51 -16.42 3.78
CA ASN A 54 -2.95 -17.05 2.59
C ASN A 54 -3.07 -16.08 1.42
N LEU A 55 -1.92 -15.52 1.00
CA LEU A 55 -1.82 -14.62 -0.13
C LEU A 55 -1.58 -15.46 -1.38
N ARG A 56 -2.43 -15.29 -2.40
CA ARG A 56 -2.36 -16.09 -3.64
C ARG A 56 -2.33 -15.20 -4.88
N PRO A 57 -1.62 -15.64 -5.95
CA PRO A 57 -1.70 -14.98 -7.25
C PRO A 57 -3.15 -14.81 -7.69
N ALA A 58 -3.44 -13.70 -8.38
CA ALA A 58 -4.74 -13.45 -8.98
C ALA A 58 -4.58 -13.07 -10.46
N PRO A 59 -5.57 -13.34 -11.33
CA PRO A 59 -5.58 -12.92 -12.73
C PRO A 59 -5.47 -11.40 -12.89
N VAL A 60 -5.16 -10.94 -14.11
CA VAL A 60 -5.19 -9.52 -14.48
C VAL A 60 -6.55 -8.91 -14.18
N ASP A 61 -6.56 -7.62 -13.81
CA ASP A 61 -7.77 -6.83 -13.51
C ASP A 61 -8.63 -7.37 -12.34
N THR A 62 -8.15 -8.35 -11.58
CA THR A 62 -8.83 -8.84 -10.36
C THR A 62 -8.89 -7.75 -9.29
N GLY A 63 -7.79 -7.03 -9.11
CA GLY A 63 -7.59 -6.14 -7.96
C GLY A 63 -7.21 -6.90 -6.70
N ILE A 64 -7.35 -6.25 -5.56
CA ILE A 64 -7.10 -6.83 -4.24
C ILE A 64 -8.43 -7.36 -3.69
N VAL A 65 -8.50 -8.66 -3.41
CA VAL A 65 -9.74 -9.33 -2.98
C VAL A 65 -9.50 -10.13 -1.71
N PHE A 66 -10.12 -9.70 -0.61
CA PHE A 66 -10.19 -10.46 0.63
C PHE A 66 -11.30 -11.51 0.57
N ARG A 67 -11.03 -12.69 1.13
CA ARG A 67 -11.95 -13.83 1.12
C ARG A 67 -12.01 -14.45 2.52
N ARG A 68 -13.19 -14.47 3.13
CA ARG A 68 -13.44 -15.10 4.44
C ARG A 68 -13.66 -16.58 4.26
N VAL A 69 -12.53 -17.34 4.28
CA VAL A 69 -12.54 -18.79 4.01
C VAL A 69 -13.06 -19.64 5.16
N ASP A 70 -13.24 -19.06 6.34
CA ASP A 70 -13.85 -19.65 7.52
C ASP A 70 -15.39 -19.64 7.48
N LEU A 71 -15.99 -18.88 6.56
CA LEU A 71 -17.43 -18.71 6.46
C LEU A 71 -18.03 -19.48 5.28
N PRO A 72 -19.30 -19.92 5.39
CA PRO A 72 -20.02 -20.51 4.27
C PRO A 72 -20.04 -19.55 3.05
N GLN A 73 -20.03 -20.11 1.84
CA GLN A 73 -20.04 -19.37 0.57
C GLN A 73 -18.81 -18.45 0.34
N VAL A 74 -17.84 -18.44 1.24
CA VAL A 74 -16.59 -17.70 1.15
C VAL A 74 -16.83 -16.24 0.69
N PRO A 75 -17.41 -15.39 1.53
CA PRO A 75 -17.69 -14.00 1.16
C PRO A 75 -16.44 -13.28 0.65
N GLU A 76 -16.56 -12.58 -0.49
CA GLU A 76 -15.49 -11.85 -1.15
C GLU A 76 -15.67 -10.34 -1.04
N PHE A 77 -14.57 -9.65 -0.74
CA PHE A 77 -14.47 -8.20 -0.64
C PHE A 77 -13.42 -7.71 -1.65
N LYS A 78 -13.84 -7.30 -2.82
CA LYS A 78 -12.96 -6.53 -3.70
C LYS A 78 -12.77 -5.16 -3.06
N VAL A 79 -11.53 -4.83 -2.71
CA VAL A 79 -11.21 -3.60 -1.98
C VAL A 79 -11.69 -2.37 -2.74
N ALA A 80 -12.47 -1.53 -2.05
CA ALA A 80 -13.00 -0.26 -2.55
C ALA A 80 -13.36 0.66 -1.37
N PRO A 81 -13.30 2.00 -1.53
CA PRO A 81 -13.56 2.94 -0.44
C PRO A 81 -14.97 2.86 0.16
N ASP A 82 -15.96 2.46 -0.62
CA ASP A 82 -17.36 2.30 -0.19
C ASP A 82 -17.59 1.06 0.68
N LEU A 83 -16.68 0.08 0.66
CA LEU A 83 -16.71 -1.07 1.56
C LEU A 83 -16.09 -0.80 2.93
N VAL A 84 -15.33 0.29 3.10
CA VAL A 84 -14.79 0.67 4.41
C VAL A 84 -15.88 1.38 5.19
N ASN A 85 -16.62 0.63 5.99
CA ASN A 85 -17.78 1.13 6.73
C ASN A 85 -17.57 1.14 8.26
N ASP A 86 -16.42 0.69 8.76
CA ASP A 86 -15.96 0.90 10.12
C ASP A 86 -14.49 1.36 10.10
N THR A 87 -14.21 2.48 10.75
CA THR A 87 -12.90 3.12 10.82
C THR A 87 -12.44 3.39 12.25
N ARG A 88 -13.08 2.73 13.22
CA ARG A 88 -12.70 2.79 14.62
C ARG A 88 -11.46 1.95 14.85
N LEU A 89 -10.35 2.61 15.18
CA LEU A 89 -9.02 2.03 15.47
C LEU A 89 -8.32 1.35 14.27
N SER A 90 -9.03 1.04 13.18
CA SER A 90 -8.47 0.41 11.97
C SER A 90 -9.37 0.66 10.76
N SER A 91 -8.87 0.41 9.56
CA SER A 91 -9.70 0.33 8.36
C SER A 91 -10.32 -1.06 8.24
N THR A 92 -11.66 -1.12 8.25
CA THR A 92 -12.44 -2.37 8.23
C THR A 92 -13.37 -2.40 7.03
N LEU A 93 -13.21 -3.42 6.18
CA LEU A 93 -14.18 -3.75 5.13
C LEU A 93 -15.41 -4.39 5.78
N VAL A 94 -16.59 -3.89 5.44
CA VAL A 94 -17.86 -4.43 5.95
C VAL A 94 -18.83 -4.58 4.77
N LYS A 95 -19.34 -5.79 4.61
CA LYS A 95 -20.39 -6.12 3.64
C LYS A 95 -21.35 -7.06 4.30
N ASP A 96 -22.64 -6.67 4.32
CA ASP A 96 -23.64 -7.36 5.13
C ASP A 96 -23.17 -7.44 6.60
N ASP A 97 -23.26 -8.59 7.25
CA ASP A 97 -22.80 -8.81 8.62
C ASP A 97 -21.34 -9.34 8.69
N VAL A 98 -20.63 -9.39 7.56
CA VAL A 98 -19.26 -9.91 7.49
C VAL A 98 -18.26 -8.77 7.44
N ARG A 99 -17.17 -8.94 8.17
CA ARG A 99 -16.11 -7.93 8.27
C ARG A 99 -14.71 -8.51 8.06
N VAL A 100 -13.80 -7.65 7.59
CA VAL A 100 -12.35 -7.87 7.58
C VAL A 100 -11.69 -6.59 8.10
N ALA A 101 -11.17 -6.64 9.32
CA ALA A 101 -10.60 -5.50 10.04
C ALA A 101 -9.07 -5.41 9.90
N THR A 102 -8.52 -4.25 10.23
CA THR A 102 -7.07 -3.96 10.34
C THR A 102 -6.31 -4.29 9.05
N ILE A 103 -6.86 -3.83 7.91
CA ILE A 103 -6.28 -4.14 6.60
C ILE A 103 -5.15 -3.18 6.20
N GLU A 104 -5.01 -2.02 6.85
CA GLU A 104 -4.15 -0.90 6.48
C GLU A 104 -2.67 -1.28 6.34
N HIS A 105 -2.12 -2.11 7.23
CA HIS A 105 -0.69 -2.49 7.18
C HIS A 105 -0.39 -3.40 5.99
N LEU A 106 -1.27 -4.38 5.72
CA LEU A 106 -1.15 -5.25 4.55
C LEU A 106 -1.37 -4.45 3.25
N MET A 107 -2.37 -3.57 3.21
CA MET A 107 -2.62 -2.69 2.07
C MET A 107 -1.43 -1.78 1.79
N SER A 108 -0.78 -1.26 2.83
CA SER A 108 0.43 -0.45 2.74
C SER A 108 1.61 -1.24 2.14
N ALA A 109 1.78 -2.50 2.53
CA ALA A 109 2.79 -3.39 1.96
C ALA A 109 2.53 -3.69 0.48
N LEU A 110 1.27 -3.95 0.10
CA LEU A 110 0.87 -4.17 -1.30
C LEU A 110 1.12 -2.92 -2.16
N ALA A 111 0.78 -1.74 -1.63
CA ALA A 111 1.08 -0.45 -2.27
C ALA A 111 2.58 -0.25 -2.47
N GLY A 112 3.37 -0.47 -1.41
CA GLY A 112 4.82 -0.28 -1.42
C GLY A 112 5.57 -1.19 -2.41
N LEU A 113 5.03 -2.38 -2.71
CA LEU A 113 5.56 -3.32 -3.69
C LEU A 113 4.84 -3.25 -5.04
N GLY A 114 3.81 -2.41 -5.16
CA GLY A 114 3.07 -2.19 -6.39
C GLY A 114 2.33 -3.43 -6.89
N ILE A 115 1.75 -4.23 -5.99
CA ILE A 115 0.96 -5.42 -6.32
C ILE A 115 -0.46 -5.00 -6.63
N ASP A 116 -0.92 -5.27 -7.84
CA ASP A 116 -2.25 -4.89 -8.33
C ASP A 116 -3.30 -5.97 -8.09
N ASN A 117 -2.91 -7.24 -8.24
CA ASN A 117 -3.84 -8.38 -8.25
C ASN A 117 -3.42 -9.43 -7.25
N VAL A 118 -4.25 -9.69 -6.24
CA VAL A 118 -3.99 -10.70 -5.20
C VAL A 118 -5.29 -11.18 -4.57
N PHE A 119 -5.42 -12.49 -4.37
CA PHE A 119 -6.40 -13.06 -3.46
C PHE A 119 -5.81 -13.18 -2.07
N ILE A 120 -6.56 -12.75 -1.07
CA ILE A 120 -6.19 -12.75 0.34
C ILE A 120 -7.21 -13.60 1.09
N ASP A 121 -6.91 -14.89 1.24
CA ASP A 121 -7.73 -15.79 2.02
C ASP A 121 -7.43 -15.59 3.50
N ILE A 122 -8.45 -15.37 4.31
CA ILE A 122 -8.35 -15.14 5.75
C ILE A 122 -9.41 -15.95 6.48
N ASP A 123 -9.01 -16.63 7.57
CA ASP A 123 -9.87 -17.51 8.39
C ASP A 123 -10.40 -16.86 9.66
N ALA A 124 -10.37 -15.51 9.75
CA ALA A 124 -10.87 -14.73 10.87
C ALA A 124 -11.36 -13.34 10.42
N GLN A 125 -11.98 -12.60 11.35
CA GLN A 125 -12.54 -11.27 11.07
C GLN A 125 -11.52 -10.11 11.03
N GLU A 126 -10.24 -10.38 11.30
CA GLU A 126 -9.20 -9.37 11.39
C GLU A 126 -7.91 -9.88 10.78
N THR A 127 -7.14 -9.05 10.07
CA THR A 127 -5.81 -9.43 9.58
C THR A 127 -4.83 -9.57 10.74
N PRO A 128 -3.84 -10.49 10.65
CA PRO A 128 -2.86 -10.62 11.73
C PRO A 128 -2.01 -9.36 11.83
N ILE A 129 -1.76 -8.90 13.05
CA ILE A 129 -0.98 -7.69 13.31
C ILE A 129 0.52 -7.85 13.02
N MET A 130 0.99 -9.08 13.00
CA MET A 130 2.40 -9.45 12.83
C MET A 130 3.30 -8.75 13.87
N ASP A 131 4.29 -7.96 13.41
CA ASP A 131 5.16 -7.15 14.28
C ASP A 131 4.67 -5.71 14.48
N GLY A 132 3.42 -5.42 14.09
CA GLY A 132 2.81 -4.10 14.19
C GLY A 132 3.20 -3.13 13.08
N SER A 133 4.00 -3.58 12.11
CA SER A 133 4.43 -2.79 10.95
C SER A 133 4.06 -3.48 9.63
N ALA A 134 4.44 -2.89 8.50
CA ALA A 134 4.28 -3.52 7.18
C ALA A 134 5.48 -4.43 6.80
N ALA A 135 6.57 -4.44 7.60
CA ALA A 135 7.82 -5.11 7.23
C ALA A 135 7.66 -6.62 7.07
N THR A 136 6.91 -7.27 7.96
CA THR A 136 6.66 -8.71 7.87
C THR A 136 5.85 -9.06 6.62
N PHE A 137 4.88 -8.24 6.24
CA PHE A 137 4.13 -8.44 4.98
C PHE A 137 5.02 -8.23 3.76
N ILE A 138 5.89 -7.20 3.75
CA ILE A 138 6.89 -7.00 2.70
C ILE A 138 7.76 -8.24 2.54
N PHE A 139 8.29 -8.78 3.64
CA PHE A 139 9.09 -10.00 3.62
C PHE A 139 8.33 -11.19 3.00
N LEU A 140 7.09 -11.43 3.43
CA LEU A 140 6.25 -12.51 2.90
C LEU A 140 5.99 -12.33 1.39
N LEU A 141 5.63 -11.14 0.95
CA LEU A 141 5.37 -10.84 -0.45
C LEU A 141 6.63 -11.02 -1.32
N GLN A 142 7.80 -10.64 -0.81
CA GLN A 142 9.08 -10.87 -1.48
C GLN A 142 9.43 -12.36 -1.55
N GLN A 143 9.17 -13.13 -0.49
CA GLN A 143 9.35 -14.59 -0.50
C GLN A 143 8.41 -15.31 -1.48
N ALA A 144 7.18 -14.83 -1.64
CA ALA A 144 6.25 -15.32 -2.66
C ALA A 144 6.76 -15.03 -4.09
N GLY A 145 7.62 -14.03 -4.23
CA GLY A 145 8.05 -13.48 -5.51
C GLY A 145 6.93 -12.67 -6.17
N ILE A 146 7.31 -11.69 -6.97
CA ILE A 146 6.39 -10.79 -7.68
C ILE A 146 6.65 -10.95 -9.17
N VAL A 147 5.58 -11.08 -9.96
CA VAL A 147 5.64 -11.22 -11.41
C VAL A 147 4.77 -10.19 -12.10
N GLU A 148 5.25 -9.73 -13.25
CA GLU A 148 4.48 -8.85 -14.13
C GLU A 148 3.48 -9.68 -14.95
N GLN A 149 2.30 -9.12 -15.16
CA GLN A 149 1.22 -9.69 -15.96
C GLN A 149 1.08 -8.91 -17.26
N ASP A 150 0.62 -9.58 -18.31
CA ASP A 150 0.52 -8.95 -19.64
C ASP A 150 -0.74 -8.07 -19.78
N ALA A 151 -0.79 -7.05 -18.91
CA ALA A 151 -1.85 -6.03 -18.89
C ALA A 151 -1.26 -4.70 -18.40
N ALA A 152 -1.72 -3.58 -18.96
CA ALA A 152 -1.27 -2.24 -18.55
C ALA A 152 -1.69 -1.95 -17.10
N LYS A 153 -0.74 -1.45 -16.31
CA LYS A 153 -1.02 -0.94 -14.97
C LYS A 153 -1.78 0.38 -15.07
N LYS A 154 -2.88 0.46 -14.34
CA LYS A 154 -3.73 1.65 -14.25
C LYS A 154 -3.36 2.47 -13.03
N PHE A 155 -3.37 3.79 -13.19
CA PHE A 155 -3.12 4.75 -12.11
C PHE A 155 -4.28 5.74 -12.04
N VAL A 156 -4.56 6.24 -10.86
CA VAL A 156 -5.46 7.38 -10.65
C VAL A 156 -4.60 8.63 -10.50
N ARG A 157 -4.69 9.55 -11.48
CA ARG A 157 -4.01 10.85 -11.41
C ARG A 157 -4.93 11.91 -10.85
N VAL A 158 -4.48 12.58 -9.80
CA VAL A 158 -5.17 13.73 -9.21
C VAL A 158 -4.98 14.96 -10.11
N LYS A 159 -6.08 15.62 -10.50
CA LYS A 159 -6.11 16.79 -11.40
C LYS A 159 -6.43 18.09 -10.69
N LYS A 160 -7.21 18.01 -9.61
CA LYS A 160 -7.61 19.16 -8.79
C LYS A 160 -7.39 18.83 -7.31
N THR A 161 -7.22 19.84 -6.49
CA THR A 161 -7.17 19.66 -5.04
C THR A 161 -8.52 19.20 -4.52
N VAL A 162 -8.51 18.09 -3.77
CA VAL A 162 -9.65 17.60 -2.99
C VAL A 162 -9.25 17.64 -1.53
N GLU A 163 -10.08 18.24 -0.68
CA GLU A 163 -9.80 18.45 0.73
C GLU A 163 -11.00 18.07 1.59
N VAL A 164 -10.71 17.45 2.74
CA VAL A 164 -11.70 17.16 3.80
C VAL A 164 -11.19 17.76 5.10
N LYS A 165 -12.07 18.49 5.80
CA LYS A 165 -11.79 19.14 7.08
C LYS A 165 -12.83 18.77 8.13
N GLU A 166 -12.38 18.52 9.35
CA GLU A 166 -13.22 18.27 10.54
C GLU A 166 -12.58 18.94 11.76
N GLY A 167 -13.11 20.09 12.16
CA GLY A 167 -12.50 20.90 13.20
C GLY A 167 -11.12 21.40 12.79
N ASP A 168 -10.10 21.06 13.59
CA ASP A 168 -8.70 21.38 13.33
C ASP A 168 -8.01 20.30 12.46
N LYS A 169 -8.64 19.16 12.21
CA LYS A 169 -8.10 18.07 11.40
C LYS A 169 -8.38 18.28 9.93
N TRP A 170 -7.44 17.95 9.08
CA TRP A 170 -7.64 18.02 7.64
C TRP A 170 -6.78 17.00 6.89
N VAL A 171 -7.24 16.61 5.71
CA VAL A 171 -6.53 15.81 4.72
C VAL A 171 -6.81 16.37 3.34
N LYS A 172 -5.82 16.30 2.44
CA LYS A 172 -5.99 16.72 1.06
C LYS A 172 -5.17 15.89 0.08
N LEU A 173 -5.67 15.79 -1.14
CA LEU A 173 -4.95 15.33 -2.32
C LEU A 173 -4.77 16.49 -3.28
N GLU A 174 -3.55 16.65 -3.81
CA GLU A 174 -3.18 17.72 -4.75
C GLU A 174 -2.53 17.13 -5.99
N PRO A 175 -2.63 17.80 -7.16
CA PRO A 175 -1.87 17.42 -8.34
C PRO A 175 -0.37 17.41 -8.05
N HIS A 176 0.30 16.32 -8.39
CA HIS A 176 1.74 16.17 -8.27
C HIS A 176 2.22 15.15 -9.30
N ASN A 177 3.40 15.39 -9.90
CA ASN A 177 3.97 14.45 -10.83
C ASN A 177 4.81 13.39 -10.11
N GLY A 178 4.13 12.46 -9.44
CA GLY A 178 4.72 11.40 -8.62
C GLY A 178 3.79 11.01 -7.49
N TYR A 179 4.35 10.35 -6.48
CA TYR A 179 3.65 10.03 -5.24
C TYR A 179 4.39 10.63 -4.05
N LYS A 180 3.74 11.53 -3.36
CA LYS A 180 4.28 12.22 -2.19
C LYS A 180 3.28 12.13 -1.03
N VAL A 181 3.79 11.90 0.18
CA VAL A 181 3.00 11.86 1.41
C VAL A 181 3.62 12.79 2.44
N SER A 182 2.83 13.72 2.96
CA SER A 182 3.22 14.64 4.03
C SER A 182 2.21 14.56 5.16
N LEU A 183 2.66 14.31 6.38
CA LEU A 183 1.77 14.12 7.50
C LEU A 183 2.33 14.77 8.77
N THR A 184 1.45 15.43 9.52
CA THR A 184 1.74 15.97 10.84
C THR A 184 0.75 15.39 11.85
N ILE A 185 1.29 14.86 12.93
CA ILE A 185 0.53 14.46 14.13
C ILE A 185 0.73 15.48 15.24
N GLU A 186 -0.16 15.49 16.21
CA GLU A 186 0.00 16.34 17.40
C GLU A 186 -0.44 15.58 18.65
N PHE A 187 0.57 15.12 19.39
CA PHE A 187 0.40 14.48 20.69
C PHE A 187 1.12 15.29 21.75
N LYS A 188 0.40 15.59 22.85
CA LYS A 188 0.95 16.30 24.03
C LYS A 188 1.51 15.28 25.02
N HIS A 189 2.61 14.64 24.65
CA HIS A 189 3.22 13.60 25.47
C HIS A 189 4.75 13.71 25.38
N PRO A 190 5.52 13.49 26.48
CA PRO A 190 6.98 13.68 26.50
C PRO A 190 7.77 12.86 25.46
N ALA A 191 7.29 11.66 25.11
CA ALA A 191 7.90 10.82 24.08
C ALA A 191 7.72 11.35 22.65
N PHE A 192 6.77 12.28 22.42
CA PHE A 192 6.50 12.88 21.11
C PHE A 192 7.23 14.21 21.00
N ARG A 193 8.51 14.19 20.64
CA ARG A 193 9.28 15.41 20.42
C ARG A 193 8.67 16.20 19.26
N LYS A 194 8.56 17.51 19.43
CA LYS A 194 7.91 18.41 18.47
C LYS A 194 8.50 18.29 17.06
N GLU A 195 9.81 18.19 16.97
CA GLU A 195 10.55 18.03 15.70
C GLU A 195 10.29 16.71 14.98
N HIS A 196 9.80 15.70 15.69
CA HIS A 196 9.55 14.35 15.16
C HIS A 196 8.04 14.06 14.92
N GLN A 197 7.20 15.09 14.93
CA GLN A 197 5.76 14.92 14.69
C GLN A 197 5.32 15.27 13.28
N SER A 198 6.26 15.58 12.38
CA SER A 198 5.97 15.87 10.98
C SER A 198 6.97 15.16 10.08
N VAL A 199 6.49 14.60 9.00
CA VAL A 199 7.32 13.97 7.97
C VAL A 199 6.75 14.25 6.58
N SER A 200 7.64 14.43 5.60
CA SER A 200 7.29 14.57 4.19
C SER A 200 8.21 13.68 3.37
N ILE A 201 7.63 12.74 2.63
CA ILE A 201 8.36 11.74 1.83
C ILE A 201 7.89 11.84 0.39
N ASP A 202 8.84 12.10 -0.50
CA ASP A 202 8.64 12.01 -1.95
C ASP A 202 9.26 10.69 -2.44
N PHE A 203 8.41 9.79 -2.90
CA PHE A 203 8.84 8.47 -3.36
C PHE A 203 9.56 8.49 -4.72
N ALA A 204 9.76 9.67 -5.31
CA ALA A 204 10.68 9.85 -6.43
C ALA A 204 12.15 9.63 -6.05
N HIS A 205 12.49 9.82 -4.76
CA HIS A 205 13.88 9.82 -4.28
C HIS A 205 14.19 8.70 -3.27
N THR A 206 13.15 8.00 -2.79
CA THR A 206 13.31 6.95 -1.77
C THR A 206 12.24 5.87 -1.92
N SER A 207 12.35 4.79 -1.16
CA SER A 207 11.42 3.68 -1.23
C SER A 207 10.61 3.52 0.07
N PHE A 208 9.38 3.03 -0.07
CA PHE A 208 8.51 2.66 1.05
C PHE A 208 9.21 1.68 2.01
N THR A 209 9.89 0.68 1.46
CA THR A 209 10.58 -0.35 2.25
C THR A 209 11.62 0.25 3.17
N ARG A 210 12.38 1.23 2.69
CA ARG A 210 13.44 1.88 3.47
C ARG A 210 12.88 2.83 4.54
N GLU A 211 11.94 3.69 4.15
CA GLU A 211 11.55 4.83 4.99
C GLU A 211 10.37 4.53 5.91
N ILE A 212 9.46 3.63 5.51
CA ILE A 212 8.15 3.49 6.16
C ILE A 212 7.87 2.10 6.68
N SER A 213 8.24 1.05 5.93
CA SER A 213 7.71 -0.30 6.15
C SER A 213 7.87 -0.85 7.58
N ARG A 214 8.90 -0.41 8.31
CA ARG A 214 9.25 -0.91 9.65
C ARG A 214 8.63 -0.12 10.80
N ALA A 215 7.91 0.97 10.51
CA ALA A 215 7.27 1.79 11.54
C ALA A 215 6.10 1.03 12.20
N ARG A 216 6.17 0.83 13.51
CA ARG A 216 5.19 0.05 14.29
C ARG A 216 4.02 0.92 14.73
N THR A 217 2.86 0.24 14.86
CA THR A 217 1.71 0.82 15.57
C THR A 217 2.04 1.11 17.03
N PHE A 218 1.27 2.00 17.64
CA PHE A 218 1.50 2.42 19.01
C PHE A 218 0.20 2.67 19.75
N GLY A 219 0.26 2.59 21.08
CA GLY A 219 -0.86 2.90 21.96
C GLY A 219 -0.41 3.33 23.34
N PHE A 220 -1.26 4.10 24.01
CA PHE A 220 -1.04 4.51 25.38
C PHE A 220 -1.61 3.45 26.35
N MET A 221 -0.89 3.18 27.44
CA MET A 221 -1.26 2.12 28.38
C MET A 221 -2.69 2.32 28.91
N HIS A 222 -3.08 3.54 29.27
CA HIS A 222 -4.43 3.84 29.76
C HIS A 222 -5.52 3.61 28.69
N GLU A 223 -5.22 3.85 27.39
CA GLU A 223 -6.14 3.55 26.29
C GLU A 223 -6.25 2.04 26.05
N VAL A 224 -5.13 1.30 26.19
CA VAL A 224 -5.10 -0.16 26.06
C VAL A 224 -5.98 -0.83 27.14
N GLU A 225 -5.95 -0.32 28.38
CA GLU A 225 -6.81 -0.80 29.45
C GLU A 225 -8.29 -0.58 29.14
N MET A 226 -8.68 0.63 28.71
CA MET A 226 -10.05 0.91 28.28
C MET A 226 -10.47 0.07 27.06
N MET A 227 -9.59 -0.12 26.08
CA MET A 227 -9.88 -0.98 24.92
C MET A 227 -10.12 -2.43 25.34
N ARG A 228 -9.35 -2.96 26.29
CA ARG A 228 -9.53 -4.33 26.82
C ARG A 228 -10.87 -4.51 27.53
N GLU A 229 -11.33 -3.53 28.27
CA GLU A 229 -12.66 -3.53 28.89
C GLU A 229 -13.77 -3.58 27.82
N MET A 230 -13.56 -2.92 26.67
CA MET A 230 -14.46 -2.99 25.51
C MET A 230 -14.27 -4.24 24.64
N GLY A 231 -13.36 -5.15 25.03
CA GLY A 231 -13.06 -6.37 24.26
C GLY A 231 -12.14 -6.17 23.06
N LEU A 232 -11.46 -5.03 22.97
CA LEU A 232 -10.49 -4.69 21.94
C LEU A 232 -9.05 -4.76 22.47
N GLY A 233 -8.04 -4.68 21.58
CA GLY A 233 -6.63 -4.70 21.95
C GLY A 233 -6.15 -6.01 22.61
N ARG A 234 -6.89 -7.10 22.44
CA ARG A 234 -6.63 -8.38 23.11
C ARG A 234 -5.36 -9.07 22.65
N GLY A 235 -4.95 -8.85 21.40
CA GLY A 235 -3.74 -9.40 20.81
C GLY A 235 -2.54 -8.46 20.91
N GLY A 236 -2.72 -7.27 21.48
CA GLY A 236 -1.64 -6.28 21.65
C GLY A 236 -0.58 -6.70 22.66
N SER A 237 0.69 -6.58 22.29
CA SER A 237 1.85 -6.89 23.12
C SER A 237 3.02 -5.96 22.78
N PHE A 238 4.08 -5.99 23.58
CA PHE A 238 5.33 -5.27 23.26
C PHE A 238 6.03 -5.75 22.00
N ASP A 239 5.70 -6.94 21.51
CA ASP A 239 6.29 -7.50 20.28
C ASP A 239 5.63 -6.93 19.01
N ASN A 240 4.41 -6.37 19.12
CA ASN A 240 3.63 -5.92 17.97
C ASN A 240 3.07 -4.49 18.08
N ALA A 241 3.43 -3.75 19.13
CA ALA A 241 3.06 -2.35 19.29
C ALA A 241 4.11 -1.62 20.15
N ILE A 242 4.27 -0.31 19.87
CA ILE A 242 4.97 0.59 20.79
C ILE A 242 3.96 0.97 21.87
N VAL A 243 4.29 0.69 23.12
CA VAL A 243 3.44 1.01 24.28
C VAL A 243 4.06 2.17 25.06
N LEU A 244 3.23 3.16 25.38
CA LEU A 244 3.63 4.35 26.14
C LEU A 244 2.90 4.39 27.48
N ASP A 245 3.63 4.74 28.57
CA ASP A 245 3.01 5.23 29.81
C ASP A 245 2.81 6.75 29.72
N GLU A 246 2.62 7.45 30.83
CA GLU A 246 2.45 8.92 30.86
C GLU A 246 3.74 9.69 30.54
N TYR A 247 4.92 9.03 30.49
CA TYR A 247 6.21 9.69 30.41
C TYR A 247 7.08 9.21 29.25
N ARG A 248 7.01 7.92 28.90
CA ARG A 248 8.01 7.29 28.02
C ARG A 248 7.47 6.09 27.23
N VAL A 249 8.28 5.63 26.28
CA VAL A 249 8.13 4.33 25.63
C VAL A 249 8.56 3.23 26.57
N LEU A 250 7.75 2.18 26.69
CA LEU A 250 7.98 1.03 27.58
C LEU A 250 8.74 -0.12 26.92
N ASN A 251 8.77 -0.17 25.58
CA ASN A 251 9.49 -1.22 24.83
C ASN A 251 10.99 -1.12 25.10
N ASN A 252 11.62 -2.22 25.52
CA ASN A 252 13.04 -2.27 25.85
C ASN A 252 13.97 -2.00 24.65
N ASP A 253 13.53 -2.35 23.44
CA ASP A 253 14.24 -2.12 22.18
C ASP A 253 14.13 -0.68 21.65
N GLY A 254 13.33 0.17 22.32
CA GLY A 254 13.11 1.56 21.94
C GLY A 254 12.39 1.72 20.60
N LEU A 255 12.69 2.80 19.90
CA LEU A 255 12.12 3.14 18.60
C LEU A 255 13.02 2.66 17.45
N ARG A 256 12.43 2.25 16.34
CA ARG A 256 13.12 1.87 15.08
C ARG A 256 13.51 3.08 14.23
N TYR A 257 12.81 4.21 14.42
CA TYR A 257 13.08 5.53 13.83
C TYR A 257 12.86 6.59 14.90
N GLU A 258 13.60 7.68 14.87
CA GLU A 258 13.41 8.79 15.82
C GLU A 258 12.00 9.40 15.74
N ASP A 259 11.40 9.35 14.54
CA ASP A 259 10.07 9.82 14.19
C ASP A 259 9.09 8.67 13.88
N GLU A 260 9.27 7.49 14.55
CA GLU A 260 8.52 6.26 14.24
C GLU A 260 7.00 6.45 14.30
N PHE A 261 6.51 7.25 15.25
CA PHE A 261 5.07 7.49 15.41
C PHE A 261 4.43 8.13 14.16
N VAL A 262 5.03 9.20 13.62
CA VAL A 262 4.50 9.84 12.43
C VAL A 262 4.73 9.01 11.18
N ARG A 263 5.82 8.24 11.10
CA ARG A 263 6.05 7.28 10.01
C ARG A 263 5.02 6.18 10.00
N HIS A 264 4.61 5.70 11.18
CA HIS A 264 3.52 4.74 11.25
C HIS A 264 2.19 5.34 10.74
N LYS A 265 1.88 6.59 11.08
CA LYS A 265 0.71 7.27 10.52
C LYS A 265 0.80 7.49 9.00
N VAL A 266 2.00 7.63 8.44
CA VAL A 266 2.22 7.60 6.98
C VAL A 266 1.98 6.19 6.42
N LEU A 267 2.43 5.14 7.11
CA LEU A 267 2.15 3.74 6.73
C LEU A 267 0.63 3.51 6.64
N ASP A 268 -0.12 3.89 7.69
CA ASP A 268 -1.58 3.80 7.73
C ASP A 268 -2.21 4.55 6.54
N ALA A 269 -1.79 5.81 6.32
CA ALA A 269 -2.33 6.63 5.24
C ALA A 269 -2.06 6.01 3.86
N ILE A 270 -0.88 5.45 3.61
CA ILE A 270 -0.56 4.76 2.35
C ILE A 270 -1.48 3.55 2.15
N GLY A 271 -1.70 2.75 3.19
CA GLY A 271 -2.62 1.61 3.15
C GLY A 271 -4.06 2.04 2.91
N ASP A 272 -4.54 3.04 3.63
CA ASP A 272 -5.87 3.61 3.48
C ASP A 272 -6.10 4.17 2.07
N LEU A 273 -5.12 4.88 1.50
CA LEU A 273 -5.20 5.43 0.16
C LEU A 273 -5.18 4.31 -0.91
N TYR A 274 -4.47 3.21 -0.66
CA TYR A 274 -4.44 2.07 -1.58
C TYR A 274 -5.74 1.25 -1.60
N ILE A 275 -6.67 1.51 -0.68
CA ILE A 275 -8.06 1.01 -0.72
C ILE A 275 -8.79 1.48 -2.00
N LEU A 276 -8.31 2.53 -2.66
CA LEU A 276 -8.75 2.90 -4.01
C LEU A 276 -8.62 1.73 -5.02
N GLY A 277 -7.75 0.75 -4.73
CA GLY A 277 -7.46 -0.40 -5.60
C GLY A 277 -6.43 -0.12 -6.72
N TYR A 278 -5.91 1.11 -6.77
CA TYR A 278 -4.97 1.58 -7.79
C TYR A 278 -3.97 2.57 -7.20
N PRO A 279 -2.72 2.61 -7.69
CA PRO A 279 -1.75 3.60 -7.25
C PRO A 279 -2.16 5.02 -7.65
N LEU A 280 -1.93 5.97 -6.75
CA LEU A 280 -2.19 7.39 -6.94
C LEU A 280 -0.97 8.11 -7.53
N ILE A 281 -1.24 8.97 -8.51
CA ILE A 281 -0.30 10.01 -8.95
C ILE A 281 -0.82 11.33 -8.38
N GLY A 282 -0.17 11.82 -7.33
CA GLY A 282 -0.59 13.00 -6.57
C GLY A 282 0.19 13.15 -5.27
N ALA A 283 -0.02 14.25 -4.58
CA ALA A 283 0.50 14.51 -3.25
C ALA A 283 -0.61 14.43 -2.21
N PHE A 284 -0.44 13.58 -1.21
CA PHE A 284 -1.29 13.55 -0.02
C PHE A 284 -0.66 14.39 1.08
N SER A 285 -1.48 15.18 1.75
CA SER A 285 -1.08 15.91 2.95
C SER A 285 -2.16 15.80 4.02
N GLY A 286 -1.75 15.69 5.30
CA GLY A 286 -2.69 15.58 6.40
C GLY A 286 -2.16 16.15 7.71
N PHE A 287 -3.08 16.67 8.51
CA PHE A 287 -2.86 17.11 9.88
C PHE A 287 -3.84 16.40 10.80
N LYS A 288 -3.33 15.65 11.80
CA LYS A 288 -4.12 14.84 12.73
C LYS A 288 -5.09 13.88 12.01
N SER A 289 -4.68 13.35 10.87
CA SER A 289 -5.51 12.44 10.08
C SER A 289 -5.64 11.06 10.74
N GLY A 290 -6.62 10.30 10.29
CA GLY A 290 -6.83 8.91 10.65
C GLY A 290 -7.73 8.24 9.61
N HIS A 291 -8.01 6.95 9.77
CA HIS A 291 -8.72 6.10 8.80
C HIS A 291 -10.03 6.72 8.29
N ALA A 292 -10.83 7.29 9.20
CA ALA A 292 -12.10 7.94 8.84
C ALA A 292 -11.91 9.08 7.83
N MET A 293 -10.94 9.98 8.08
CA MET A 293 -10.69 11.12 7.20
C MET A 293 -10.06 10.68 5.87
N ASN A 294 -9.15 9.71 5.91
CA ASN A 294 -8.52 9.15 4.72
C ASN A 294 -9.58 8.52 3.81
N ASN A 295 -10.52 7.74 4.37
CA ASN A 295 -11.62 7.17 3.61
C ASN A 295 -12.59 8.23 3.06
N LYS A 296 -12.96 9.24 3.85
CA LYS A 296 -13.78 10.38 3.37
C LYS A 296 -13.11 11.10 2.21
N LEU A 297 -11.78 11.27 2.25
CA LEU A 297 -11.03 11.90 1.16
C LEU A 297 -11.10 11.08 -0.13
N LEU A 298 -10.94 9.75 -0.05
CA LEU A 298 -11.09 8.87 -1.22
C LEU A 298 -12.52 8.93 -1.80
N ARG A 299 -13.53 8.91 -0.94
CA ARG A 299 -14.93 9.04 -1.39
C ARG A 299 -15.19 10.42 -2.04
N ALA A 300 -14.64 11.49 -1.47
CA ALA A 300 -14.73 12.83 -2.05
C ALA A 300 -14.01 12.93 -3.41
N LEU A 301 -12.82 12.33 -3.54
CA LEU A 301 -12.10 12.24 -4.81
C LEU A 301 -12.94 11.54 -5.88
N LEU A 302 -13.48 10.36 -5.57
CA LEU A 302 -14.27 9.57 -6.52
C LEU A 302 -15.61 10.22 -6.89
N ALA A 303 -16.19 11.05 -6.01
CA ALA A 303 -17.42 11.78 -6.27
C ALA A 303 -17.23 12.95 -7.25
N ASP A 304 -16.05 13.58 -7.27
CA ASP A 304 -15.71 14.63 -8.23
C ASP A 304 -14.99 14.06 -9.45
N GLN A 305 -15.76 13.71 -10.50
CA GLN A 305 -15.23 13.10 -11.73
C GLN A 305 -14.22 13.99 -12.47
N ASP A 306 -14.22 15.29 -12.21
CA ASP A 306 -13.26 16.25 -12.79
C ASP A 306 -11.93 16.31 -12.01
N ALA A 307 -11.92 15.80 -10.76
CA ALA A 307 -10.75 15.90 -9.89
C ALA A 307 -9.68 14.85 -10.19
N TRP A 308 -9.98 13.85 -10.97
CA TRP A 308 -9.05 12.77 -11.30
C TRP A 308 -9.25 12.20 -12.70
N GLU A 309 -8.32 11.38 -13.15
CA GLU A 309 -8.38 10.66 -14.40
C GLU A 309 -7.63 9.33 -14.33
N TRP A 310 -8.03 8.37 -15.17
CA TRP A 310 -7.26 7.16 -15.41
C TRP A 310 -6.08 7.44 -16.33
N VAL A 311 -4.90 6.91 -15.96
CA VAL A 311 -3.72 6.94 -16.83
C VAL A 311 -3.03 5.58 -16.86
N THR A 312 -2.46 5.27 -18.03
CA THR A 312 -1.55 4.15 -18.26
C THR A 312 -0.32 4.68 -18.98
N PHE A 313 0.78 3.96 -18.93
CA PHE A 313 2.03 4.38 -19.57
C PHE A 313 2.51 3.29 -20.52
N GLU A 314 2.65 3.66 -21.80
CA GLU A 314 3.16 2.76 -22.83
C GLU A 314 4.66 2.47 -22.68
N ARG A 315 5.38 3.36 -22.00
CA ARG A 315 6.82 3.23 -21.74
C ARG A 315 7.11 3.66 -20.30
N PRO A 316 8.00 2.95 -19.58
CA PRO A 316 8.35 3.28 -18.20
C PRO A 316 8.81 4.72 -17.99
N GLU A 317 9.55 5.27 -18.98
CA GLU A 317 10.11 6.63 -18.89
C GLU A 317 9.04 7.73 -18.91
N GLN A 318 7.82 7.42 -19.33
CA GLN A 318 6.67 8.35 -19.30
C GLN A 318 6.04 8.46 -17.91
N ALA A 319 6.25 7.44 -17.07
CA ALA A 319 5.72 7.45 -15.72
C ALA A 319 6.59 8.30 -14.79
N PRO A 320 6.00 8.86 -13.73
CA PRO A 320 6.78 9.51 -12.70
C PRO A 320 7.81 8.56 -12.06
N SER A 321 8.98 9.09 -11.68
CA SER A 321 10.09 8.31 -11.11
C SER A 321 9.72 7.53 -9.84
N SER A 322 8.74 7.98 -9.10
CA SER A 322 8.18 7.26 -7.93
C SER A 322 7.74 5.82 -8.25
N PHE A 323 7.43 5.53 -9.50
CA PHE A 323 6.95 4.21 -9.93
C PHE A 323 8.01 3.40 -10.69
N HIS A 324 9.19 3.96 -10.97
CA HIS A 324 10.32 3.25 -11.57
C HIS A 324 11.00 2.30 -10.58
N GLN A 325 11.00 2.64 -9.29
CA GLN A 325 11.66 1.86 -8.22
C GLN A 325 10.85 0.63 -7.77
N LEU A 326 9.69 0.39 -8.34
CA LEU A 326 8.90 -0.81 -8.11
C LEU A 326 9.50 -2.07 -8.77
N GLN A 327 10.76 -2.00 -9.26
CA GLN A 327 11.45 -3.18 -9.76
C GLN A 327 11.74 -4.14 -8.61
N PRO A 328 11.59 -5.47 -8.82
CA PRO A 328 12.02 -6.44 -7.83
C PRO A 328 13.51 -6.19 -7.58
N LEU A 329 13.89 -6.01 -6.31
CA LEU A 329 15.29 -6.15 -5.92
C LEU A 329 15.70 -7.54 -6.39
N ALA A 330 16.60 -7.59 -7.38
CA ALA A 330 17.24 -8.84 -7.74
C ALA A 330 17.90 -9.39 -6.46
N VAL A 331 17.44 -10.55 -6.02
CA VAL A 331 18.02 -11.31 -4.91
C VAL A 331 19.33 -11.90 -5.38
#